data_90766368e3f609370b1ab74324ccd5ce
#
_entry.id   90766368e3f609370b1ab74324ccd5ce
#
_cell.length_a   1.000
_cell.length_b   1.000
_cell.length_c   1.000
_cell.angle_alpha   90.00
_cell.angle_beta   90.00
_cell.angle_gamma   90.00
#
_symmetry.space_group_name_H-M   'P 1'
#
loop_
_entity.id
_entity.type
_entity.pdbx_description
1 polymer ?
#
loop_
_entity_poly.entity_id
_entity_poly.type
_entity_poly.pdbx_seq_one_letter_code
_entity_poly.pdbx_strand_id
1 'polypeptide(L)'
;MTRDIQIRIFSKLMVLSSMDPIFFESNSSSDERGTVSFTNDLNLQKAVRTYKVENSQLKTVRAWHGHKVEEKWVNVEQGEFLVCVVKVDDFNSPSKNSEIQTYKMSSKDGFLYIPPNFANGAMNLTEYNAIRYYSSSTLEESLNDDFRFESDYWDPWSQHSPNFYE
;
A
#
# COMPACT_ATOMS: atom_id res chain seq x y z
N MET A 1 -30.28 4.94 28.15
CA MET A 1 -28.86 5.32 28.24
C MET A 1 -27.88 4.18 27.89
N THR A 2 -28.34 3.01 27.47
CA THR A 2 -27.51 1.80 27.30
C THR A 2 -27.30 1.34 25.85
N ARG A 3 -28.04 1.83 24.87
CA ARG A 3 -27.86 1.41 23.46
C ARG A 3 -26.78 2.17 22.70
N ASP A 4 -26.61 3.46 22.94
CA ASP A 4 -25.64 4.30 22.22
C ASP A 4 -24.18 4.05 22.66
N ILE A 5 -24.00 3.61 23.90
CA ILE A 5 -22.66 3.25 24.42
C ILE A 5 -22.20 1.91 23.84
N GLN A 6 -23.11 0.94 23.65
CA GLN A 6 -22.78 -0.35 23.04
C GLN A 6 -22.43 -0.20 21.55
N ILE A 7 -23.12 0.64 20.80
CA ILE A 7 -22.84 0.87 19.37
C ILE A 7 -21.47 1.56 19.19
N ARG A 8 -21.10 2.52 20.05
CA ARG A 8 -19.77 3.13 20.02
C ARG A 8 -18.63 2.20 20.43
N ILE A 9 -18.88 1.29 21.35
CA ILE A 9 -17.89 0.27 21.75
C ILE A 9 -17.72 -0.77 20.65
N PHE A 10 -18.81 -1.21 20.00
CA PHE A 10 -18.75 -2.14 18.87
C PHE A 10 -18.05 -1.56 17.65
N SER A 11 -18.30 -0.29 17.28
CA SER A 11 -17.60 0.38 16.18
C SER A 11 -16.11 0.57 16.50
N LYS A 12 -15.76 0.87 17.75
CA LYS A 12 -14.36 1.02 18.19
C LYS A 12 -13.64 -0.34 18.33
N LEU A 13 -14.36 -1.42 18.66
CA LEU A 13 -13.81 -2.78 18.65
C LEU A 13 -13.64 -3.34 17.24
N MET A 14 -14.54 -3.01 16.30
CA MET A 14 -14.39 -3.42 14.88
C MET A 14 -13.23 -2.72 14.20
N VAL A 15 -12.90 -1.47 14.56
CA VAL A 15 -11.70 -0.75 14.04
C VAL A 15 -10.41 -1.35 14.57
N LEU A 16 -10.42 -2.04 15.73
CA LEU A 16 -9.25 -2.69 16.32
C LEU A 16 -8.98 -4.10 15.79
N SER A 17 -9.87 -4.67 14.96
CA SER A 17 -9.71 -6.03 14.41
C SER A 17 -9.56 -6.10 12.89
N SER A 18 -9.59 -4.99 12.17
CA SER A 18 -9.32 -4.99 10.72
C SER A 18 -7.80 -5.08 10.49
N MET A 19 -7.34 -6.31 10.33
CA MET A 19 -5.97 -6.63 9.90
C MET A 19 -5.86 -6.64 8.36
N ASP A 20 -6.74 -5.95 7.66
CA ASP A 20 -6.77 -5.88 6.20
C ASP A 20 -6.33 -4.50 5.70
N PRO A 21 -5.79 -4.40 4.48
CA PRO A 21 -5.46 -3.13 3.86
C PRO A 21 -6.68 -2.21 3.74
N ILE A 22 -6.46 -0.90 3.91
CA ILE A 22 -7.52 0.12 3.84
C ILE A 22 -7.13 1.15 2.81
N PHE A 23 -8.05 1.45 1.89
CA PHE A 23 -7.88 2.52 0.92
C PHE A 23 -8.60 3.78 1.39
N PHE A 24 -7.85 4.89 1.52
CA PHE A 24 -8.37 6.21 1.86
C PHE A 24 -8.45 7.04 0.58
N GLU A 25 -9.65 7.28 0.09
CA GLU A 25 -9.87 8.04 -1.13
C GLU A 25 -9.53 9.53 -0.94
N SER A 26 -8.87 10.11 -1.95
CA SER A 26 -8.68 11.55 -2.05
C SER A 26 -9.86 12.21 -2.75
N ASN A 27 -10.16 13.41 -2.30
CA ASN A 27 -11.13 14.31 -2.89
C ASN A 27 -10.44 15.59 -3.34
N SER A 28 -11.10 16.40 -4.17
CA SER A 28 -10.58 17.69 -4.58
C SER A 28 -11.68 18.74 -4.68
N SER A 29 -11.28 19.99 -4.49
CA SER A 29 -12.10 21.18 -4.72
C SER A 29 -11.31 22.18 -5.55
N SER A 30 -11.94 22.79 -6.54
CA SER A 30 -11.29 23.73 -7.48
C SER A 30 -12.02 25.06 -7.51
N ASP A 31 -11.22 26.13 -7.62
CA ASP A 31 -11.70 27.50 -7.87
C ASP A 31 -10.78 28.20 -8.90
N GLU A 32 -10.91 29.51 -9.09
CA GLU A 32 -10.09 30.29 -10.05
C GLU A 32 -8.59 30.31 -9.72
N ARG A 33 -8.17 29.94 -8.51
CA ARG A 33 -6.76 29.88 -8.07
C ARG A 33 -6.13 28.51 -8.32
N GLY A 34 -6.95 27.45 -8.54
CA GLY A 34 -6.45 26.09 -8.76
C GLY A 34 -7.24 25.04 -7.99
N THR A 35 -6.56 23.93 -7.68
CA THR A 35 -7.18 22.75 -7.07
C THR A 35 -6.52 22.44 -5.72
N VAL A 36 -7.32 22.19 -4.71
CA VAL A 36 -6.91 21.61 -3.44
C VAL A 36 -7.35 20.14 -3.41
N SER A 37 -6.40 19.24 -3.26
CA SER A 37 -6.67 17.81 -3.06
C SER A 37 -6.44 17.44 -1.61
N PHE A 38 -7.31 16.61 -1.05
CA PHE A 38 -7.27 16.25 0.37
C PHE A 38 -7.76 14.82 0.57
N THR A 39 -7.21 14.16 1.60
CA THR A 39 -7.65 12.84 2.05
C THR A 39 -8.09 12.96 3.50
N ASN A 40 -9.39 12.83 3.73
CA ASN A 40 -9.96 12.86 5.07
C ASN A 40 -9.79 11.50 5.76
N ASP A 41 -9.89 11.48 7.08
CA ASP A 41 -9.82 10.28 7.94
C ASP A 41 -8.47 9.53 7.88
N LEU A 42 -7.49 10.05 7.13
CA LEU A 42 -6.12 9.54 7.10
C LEU A 42 -5.41 9.88 8.41
N ASN A 43 -4.88 8.88 9.08
CA ASN A 43 -4.10 9.06 10.31
C ASN A 43 -2.66 8.54 10.10
N LEU A 44 -1.71 9.46 10.08
CA LEU A 44 -0.26 9.18 9.95
C LEU A 44 0.51 9.31 11.28
N GLN A 45 -0.16 9.34 12.43
CA GLN A 45 0.51 9.55 13.73
C GLN A 45 1.60 8.52 14.06
N LYS A 46 1.49 7.31 13.52
CA LYS A 46 2.50 6.27 13.69
C LYS A 46 3.64 6.36 12.69
N ALA A 47 3.52 7.17 11.64
CA ALA A 47 4.55 7.28 10.63
C ALA A 47 5.77 8.03 11.20
N VAL A 48 6.91 7.37 11.24
CA VAL A 48 8.19 7.91 11.74
C VAL A 48 9.22 8.08 10.63
N ARG A 49 8.98 7.51 9.45
CA ARG A 49 9.87 7.57 8.30
C ARG A 49 9.07 7.72 7.00
N THR A 50 9.64 8.44 6.04
CA THR A 50 9.11 8.50 4.66
C THR A 50 10.23 8.34 3.65
N TYR A 51 9.93 7.73 2.51
CA TYR A 51 10.83 7.63 1.37
C TYR A 51 10.06 7.62 0.06
N LYS A 52 10.70 8.09 -1.01
CA LYS A 52 10.16 8.13 -2.35
C LYS A 52 10.90 7.15 -3.24
N VAL A 53 10.20 6.50 -4.14
CA VAL A 53 10.75 5.63 -5.18
C VAL A 53 10.35 6.18 -6.55
N GLU A 54 11.35 6.31 -7.42
CA GLU A 54 11.22 6.63 -8.84
C GLU A 54 11.90 5.52 -9.61
N ASN A 55 11.25 4.96 -10.63
CA ASN A 55 11.82 3.91 -11.46
C ASN A 55 12.31 4.50 -12.78
N SER A 56 13.51 4.13 -13.21
CA SER A 56 14.11 4.62 -14.44
C SER A 56 13.58 3.94 -15.71
N GLN A 57 12.91 2.81 -15.55
CA GLN A 57 12.34 2.03 -16.64
C GLN A 57 10.84 1.79 -16.43
N LEU A 58 10.09 1.77 -17.52
CA LEU A 58 8.68 1.41 -17.51
C LEU A 58 8.50 -0.03 -17.06
N LYS A 59 7.44 -0.29 -16.27
CA LYS A 59 7.09 -1.63 -15.74
C LYS A 59 8.17 -2.28 -14.87
N THR A 60 8.97 -1.46 -14.18
CA THR A 60 9.87 -1.96 -13.15
C THR A 60 9.07 -2.48 -11.97
N VAL A 61 9.23 -3.76 -11.66
CA VAL A 61 8.63 -4.41 -10.49
C VAL A 61 9.58 -4.32 -9.31
N ARG A 62 9.09 -3.84 -8.18
CA ARG A 62 9.75 -3.90 -6.87
C ARG A 62 8.86 -4.69 -5.92
N ALA A 63 9.10 -5.98 -5.80
CA ALA A 63 8.33 -6.92 -5.01
C ALA A 63 9.24 -8.09 -4.58
N TRP A 64 8.92 -8.82 -3.57
CA TRP A 64 7.92 -8.60 -2.54
C TRP A 64 8.65 -8.27 -1.24
N HIS A 65 8.10 -7.35 -0.49
CA HIS A 65 8.63 -6.92 0.80
C HIS A 65 7.58 -7.20 1.87
N GLY A 66 7.86 -8.16 2.73
CA GLY A 66 6.96 -8.57 3.82
C GLY A 66 7.44 -8.05 5.16
N HIS A 67 6.50 -7.68 6.03
CA HIS A 67 6.79 -7.17 7.36
C HIS A 67 5.81 -7.75 8.38
N LYS A 68 6.35 -8.16 9.54
CA LYS A 68 5.54 -8.66 10.67
C LYS A 68 5.01 -7.57 11.57
N VAL A 69 5.71 -6.42 11.61
CA VAL A 69 5.45 -5.34 12.57
C VAL A 69 5.22 -4.00 11.87
N GLU A 70 5.98 -3.71 10.80
CA GLU A 70 5.93 -2.43 10.09
C GLU A 70 4.56 -2.22 9.43
N GLU A 71 3.97 -1.05 9.67
CA GLU A 71 2.80 -0.52 8.97
C GLU A 71 3.27 0.45 7.88
N LYS A 72 2.60 0.46 6.74
CA LYS A 72 2.89 1.40 5.64
C LYS A 72 1.65 2.13 5.16
N TRP A 73 1.85 3.37 4.75
CA TRP A 73 0.88 4.15 3.96
C TRP A 73 1.56 4.50 2.66
N VAL A 74 0.87 4.27 1.56
CA VAL A 74 1.42 4.40 0.21
C VAL A 74 0.56 5.36 -0.58
N ASN A 75 1.17 6.34 -1.24
CA ASN A 75 0.48 7.17 -2.22
C ASN A 75 1.36 7.38 -3.46
N VAL A 76 0.72 7.56 -4.61
CA VAL A 76 1.39 7.91 -5.86
C VAL A 76 1.48 9.43 -5.96
N GLU A 77 2.70 9.96 -6.16
CA GLU A 77 2.93 11.39 -6.35
C GLU A 77 2.91 11.78 -7.84
N GLN A 78 3.34 10.86 -8.71
CA GLN A 78 3.39 11.07 -10.14
C GLN A 78 3.15 9.79 -10.93
N GLY A 79 2.40 9.87 -12.01
CA GLY A 79 2.10 8.77 -12.89
C GLY A 79 1.11 7.77 -12.30
N GLU A 80 1.23 6.52 -12.72
CA GLU A 80 0.38 5.42 -12.29
C GLU A 80 1.22 4.23 -11.82
N PHE A 81 0.73 3.55 -10.80
CA PHE A 81 1.31 2.31 -10.28
C PHE A 81 0.24 1.23 -10.08
N LEU A 82 0.65 -0.01 -10.29
CA LEU A 82 -0.04 -1.18 -9.76
C LEU A 82 0.61 -1.52 -8.43
N VAL A 83 -0.12 -1.34 -7.33
CA VAL A 83 0.31 -1.72 -5.98
C VAL A 83 -0.42 -2.99 -5.60
N CYS A 84 0.34 -4.00 -5.17
CA CYS A 84 -0.22 -5.29 -4.80
C CYS A 84 0.17 -5.65 -3.39
N VAL A 85 -0.74 -6.30 -2.67
CA VAL A 85 -0.54 -6.77 -1.31
C VAL A 85 -1.05 -8.19 -1.16
N VAL A 86 -0.34 -8.98 -0.35
CA VAL A 86 -0.67 -10.38 -0.04
C VAL A 86 -0.54 -10.59 1.45
N LYS A 87 -1.56 -11.17 2.07
CA LYS A 87 -1.46 -11.58 3.47
C LYS A 87 -0.54 -12.78 3.59
N VAL A 88 0.48 -12.66 4.42
CA VAL A 88 1.48 -13.72 4.63
C VAL A 88 1.04 -14.58 5.81
N ASP A 89 0.77 -15.84 5.55
CA ASP A 89 0.38 -16.84 6.55
C ASP A 89 1.57 -17.38 7.33
N ASP A 90 2.68 -17.64 6.65
CA ASP A 90 3.96 -18.06 7.23
C ASP A 90 5.12 -17.38 6.48
N PHE A 91 5.90 -16.56 7.16
CA PHE A 91 7.03 -15.84 6.57
C PHE A 91 8.22 -16.74 6.17
N ASN A 92 8.29 -17.95 6.69
CA ASN A 92 9.33 -18.90 6.30
C ASN A 92 8.93 -19.73 5.06
N SER A 93 7.64 -19.98 4.88
CA SER A 93 7.10 -20.76 3.77
C SER A 93 5.69 -20.30 3.43
N PRO A 94 5.52 -19.11 2.82
CA PRO A 94 4.18 -18.58 2.57
C PRO A 94 3.44 -19.39 1.51
N SER A 95 2.11 -19.41 1.63
CA SER A 95 1.25 -20.05 0.63
C SER A 95 1.34 -19.32 -0.71
N LYS A 96 1.60 -20.08 -1.79
CA LYS A 96 1.59 -19.54 -3.17
C LYS A 96 0.17 -19.21 -3.67
N ASN A 97 -0.84 -19.77 -3.04
CA ASN A 97 -2.25 -19.57 -3.42
C ASN A 97 -2.93 -18.48 -2.59
N SER A 98 -2.18 -17.68 -1.84
CA SER A 98 -2.72 -16.54 -1.12
C SER A 98 -3.37 -15.54 -2.09
N GLU A 99 -4.49 -14.95 -1.67
CA GLU A 99 -5.18 -13.93 -2.44
C GLU A 99 -4.30 -12.68 -2.61
N ILE A 100 -4.20 -12.21 -3.85
CA ILE A 100 -3.49 -10.98 -4.19
C ILE A 100 -4.52 -9.86 -4.32
N GLN A 101 -4.43 -8.87 -3.45
CA GLN A 101 -5.21 -7.64 -3.59
C GLN A 101 -4.42 -6.66 -4.45
N THR A 102 -5.05 -6.14 -5.49
CA THR A 102 -4.43 -5.24 -6.47
C THR A 102 -5.11 -3.87 -6.49
N TYR A 103 -4.28 -2.82 -6.47
CA TYR A 103 -4.73 -1.43 -6.49
C TYR A 103 -4.01 -0.70 -7.62
N LYS A 104 -4.75 -0.31 -8.66
CA LYS A 104 -4.23 0.63 -9.66
C LYS A 104 -4.39 2.04 -9.09
N MET A 105 -3.27 2.73 -8.87
CA MET A 105 -3.24 4.02 -8.18
C MET A 105 -2.57 5.09 -9.04
N SER A 106 -3.08 6.30 -8.94
CA SER A 106 -2.49 7.54 -9.49
C SER A 106 -2.39 8.62 -8.41
N SER A 107 -1.80 9.76 -8.75
CA SER A 107 -1.68 10.90 -7.81
C SER A 107 -3.02 11.50 -7.36
N LYS A 108 -4.14 11.07 -7.95
CA LYS A 108 -5.49 11.56 -7.63
C LYS A 108 -6.27 10.64 -6.69
N ASP A 109 -5.78 9.41 -6.47
CA ASP A 109 -6.62 8.36 -5.88
C ASP A 109 -6.59 8.33 -4.35
N GLY A 110 -5.45 8.66 -3.71
CA GLY A 110 -5.35 8.71 -2.26
C GLY A 110 -4.24 7.84 -1.66
N PHE A 111 -4.54 7.21 -0.53
CA PHE A 111 -3.57 6.43 0.24
C PHE A 111 -4.03 4.99 0.45
N LEU A 112 -3.12 4.05 0.26
CA LEU A 112 -3.31 2.67 0.67
C LEU A 112 -2.57 2.42 1.99
N TYR A 113 -3.30 2.06 3.04
CA TYR A 113 -2.74 1.54 4.27
C TYR A 113 -2.49 0.04 4.15
N ILE A 114 -1.30 -0.39 4.50
CA ILE A 114 -0.86 -1.79 4.50
C ILE A 114 -0.50 -2.16 5.93
N PRO A 115 -1.29 -3.03 6.58
CA PRO A 115 -1.04 -3.44 7.97
C PRO A 115 0.13 -4.43 8.08
N PRO A 116 0.58 -4.74 9.30
CA PRO A 116 1.50 -5.85 9.57
C PRO A 116 1.00 -7.18 9.02
N ASN A 117 1.93 -8.10 8.80
CA ASN A 117 1.69 -9.44 8.23
C ASN A 117 1.25 -9.44 6.76
N PHE A 118 1.57 -8.38 6.02
CA PHE A 118 1.40 -8.35 4.58
C PHE A 118 2.75 -8.21 3.87
N ALA A 119 2.88 -8.87 2.72
CA ALA A 119 3.87 -8.54 1.71
C ALA A 119 3.29 -7.54 0.72
N ASN A 120 4.10 -6.61 0.27
CA ASN A 120 3.69 -5.62 -0.72
C ASN A 120 4.70 -5.53 -1.86
N GLY A 121 4.20 -5.10 -3.01
CA GLY A 121 5.01 -4.79 -4.18
C GLY A 121 4.34 -3.73 -5.03
N ALA A 122 5.12 -3.12 -5.91
CA ALA A 122 4.63 -2.11 -6.83
C ALA A 122 5.32 -2.20 -8.18
N MET A 123 4.57 -1.90 -9.24
CA MET A 123 5.05 -1.75 -10.62
C MET A 123 4.56 -0.42 -11.18
N ASN A 124 5.47 0.39 -11.74
CA ASN A 124 5.05 1.61 -12.42
C ASN A 124 4.41 1.30 -13.79
N LEU A 125 3.32 1.98 -14.09
CA LEU A 125 2.57 1.84 -15.35
C LEU A 125 2.84 3.00 -16.32
N THR A 126 3.60 4.00 -15.90
CA THR A 126 3.99 5.17 -16.70
C THR A 126 5.49 5.42 -16.60
N GLU A 127 6.08 6.05 -17.62
CA GLU A 127 7.52 6.39 -17.65
C GLU A 127 7.87 7.39 -16.54
N TYR A 128 7.13 8.52 -16.50
CA TYR A 128 7.23 9.47 -15.40
C TYR A 128 6.46 8.94 -14.22
N ASN A 129 7.15 8.65 -13.13
CA ASN A 129 6.56 7.94 -12.00
C ASN A 129 7.24 8.32 -10.69
N ALA A 130 6.45 8.42 -9.64
CA ALA A 130 6.92 8.56 -8.26
C ALA A 130 5.89 8.00 -7.29
N ILE A 131 6.32 7.12 -6.41
CA ILE A 131 5.50 6.54 -5.34
C ILE A 131 6.18 6.81 -3.99
N ARG A 132 5.39 7.24 -3.01
CA ARG A 132 5.84 7.56 -1.66
C ARG A 132 5.30 6.58 -0.65
N TYR A 133 6.17 6.22 0.26
CA TYR A 133 5.88 5.37 1.41
C TYR A 133 6.09 6.16 2.70
N TYR A 134 5.17 5.98 3.63
CA TYR A 134 5.29 6.37 5.03
C TYR A 134 5.32 5.09 5.85
N SER A 135 6.21 5.02 6.81
CA SER A 135 6.48 3.80 7.58
C SER A 135 6.37 4.07 9.08
N SER A 136 5.77 3.14 9.80
CA SER A 136 5.73 3.14 11.26
C SER A 136 7.06 2.74 11.91
N SER A 137 8.02 2.28 11.10
CA SER A 137 9.33 1.81 11.58
C SER A 137 10.45 2.75 11.14
N THR A 138 11.46 2.92 12.00
CA THR A 138 12.74 3.49 11.62
C THR A 138 13.44 2.63 10.56
N LEU A 139 14.52 3.12 9.97
CA LEU A 139 15.27 2.31 9.00
C LEU A 139 15.84 1.03 9.64
N GLU A 140 16.37 1.13 10.84
CA GLU A 140 16.95 0.00 11.57
C GLU A 140 15.88 -1.06 11.91
N GLU A 141 14.73 -0.64 12.43
CA GLU A 141 13.60 -1.54 12.71
C GLU A 141 13.08 -2.22 11.45
N SER A 142 12.95 -1.46 10.35
CA SER A 142 12.51 -1.98 9.06
C SER A 142 13.47 -3.02 8.49
N LEU A 143 14.79 -2.82 8.61
CA LEU A 143 15.80 -3.79 8.17
C LEU A 143 15.76 -5.10 8.99
N ASN A 144 15.39 -5.03 10.25
CA ASN A 144 15.23 -6.20 11.12
C ASN A 144 13.90 -6.94 10.92
N ASP A 145 12.95 -6.34 10.20
CA ASP A 145 11.61 -6.88 9.90
C ASP A 145 11.39 -7.04 8.38
N ASP A 146 12.44 -7.20 7.58
CA ASP A 146 12.39 -7.26 6.12
C ASP A 146 12.47 -8.69 5.59
N PHE A 147 11.33 -9.22 5.19
CA PHE A 147 11.20 -10.54 4.56
C PHE A 147 11.03 -10.35 3.05
N ARG A 148 11.95 -10.93 2.27
CA ARG A 148 11.96 -10.81 0.82
C ARG A 148 11.49 -12.11 0.17
N PHE A 149 10.59 -11.97 -0.82
CA PHE A 149 10.20 -13.08 -1.69
C PHE A 149 10.46 -12.65 -3.14
N GLU A 150 10.72 -13.63 -4.01
CA GLU A 150 10.96 -13.37 -5.43
C GLU A 150 9.75 -12.68 -6.07
N SER A 151 9.99 -11.83 -7.06
CA SER A 151 8.93 -11.02 -7.68
C SER A 151 7.84 -11.85 -8.37
N ASP A 152 8.16 -13.06 -8.80
CA ASP A 152 7.27 -14.05 -9.41
C ASP A 152 6.68 -15.05 -8.40
N TYR A 153 7.00 -14.92 -7.10
CA TYR A 153 6.42 -15.79 -6.08
C TYR A 153 4.90 -15.74 -6.05
N TRP A 154 4.36 -14.53 -6.11
CA TRP A 154 2.97 -14.21 -6.47
C TRP A 154 3.05 -13.28 -7.68
N ASP A 155 2.49 -13.66 -8.83
CA ASP A 155 2.69 -12.92 -10.08
C ASP A 155 1.41 -12.23 -10.61
N PRO A 156 1.07 -11.05 -10.07
CA PRO A 156 0.06 -10.18 -10.66
C PRO A 156 0.60 -9.36 -11.84
N TRP A 157 1.91 -9.32 -12.03
CA TRP A 157 2.59 -8.41 -12.94
C TRP A 157 2.50 -8.85 -14.40
N SER A 158 2.54 -10.15 -14.66
CA SER A 158 2.50 -10.74 -16.01
C SER A 158 1.26 -10.35 -16.81
N GLN A 159 0.12 -10.15 -16.15
CA GLN A 159 -1.13 -9.71 -16.78
C GLN A 159 -1.06 -8.25 -17.29
N HIS A 160 -0.10 -7.47 -16.81
CA HIS A 160 0.11 -6.06 -17.17
C HIS A 160 1.39 -5.83 -17.99
N SER A 161 2.14 -6.89 -18.26
CA SER A 161 3.30 -6.84 -19.18
C SER A 161 2.78 -6.89 -20.62
N PRO A 162 3.36 -6.14 -21.58
CA PRO A 162 3.08 -6.36 -22.98
C PRO A 162 3.53 -7.79 -23.31
N ASN A 163 2.71 -8.51 -24.09
CA ASN A 163 3.09 -9.79 -24.62
C ASN A 163 4.42 -9.65 -25.36
N PHE A 164 5.48 -10.22 -24.81
CA PHE A 164 6.78 -10.35 -25.47
C PHE A 164 6.75 -11.58 -26.43
N TYR A 165 5.63 -11.79 -27.12
CA TYR A 165 5.50 -12.81 -28.18
C TYR A 165 4.76 -12.16 -29.35
N GLU A 166 5.48 -11.32 -30.10
CA GLU A 166 5.34 -11.13 -31.54
C GLU A 166 6.73 -11.00 -32.17
#